data_1f93e89d77cafd89a1e6732aebc6eabc
#
_entry.id   1f93e89d77cafd89a1e6732aebc6eabc
#
_cell.length_a   1.000
_cell.length_b   1.000
_cell.length_c   1.000
_cell.angle_alpha   90.00
_cell.angle_beta   90.00
_cell.angle_gamma   90.00
#
_symmetry.space_group_name_H-M   'P 1'
#
loop_
_entity.id
_entity.type
_entity.pdbx_description
1 polymer ?
#
loop_
_entity_poly.entity_id
_entity_poly.type
_entity_poly.pdbx_seq_one_letter_code
_entity_poly.pdbx_strand_id
1 'polypeptide(L)'
;MATIVQPRQPAVQPGEPAVGFHAEDKPSAASQTWGNTAPLALAAFAVTTLMLSLINSGLFSAATLPVVLGVGFAVGGVTQLIAGLLQFRIGDTFHGVLFSSFGAFWVALYYYLEFYSKQVPAAQAGHALALMLIAFGILAALMLAASFRTSMVTVLGLSLLTATLFVLAIGNYSASLTTVKAGGWLGIVLAGVAFYLALAAVGQASYGREILWVGHLAKK
;
A
#
# COMPACT_ATOMS: atom_id res chain seq x y z
N MET A 1 -48.32 -26.20 33.34
CA MET A 1 -46.90 -26.07 33.75
C MET A 1 -46.05 -26.67 32.62
N ALA A 2 -45.49 -25.85 31.77
CA ALA A 2 -44.64 -26.31 30.66
C ALA A 2 -43.18 -26.24 31.10
N THR A 3 -42.49 -27.37 31.14
CA THR A 3 -41.08 -27.49 31.50
C THR A 3 -40.23 -27.05 30.33
N ILE A 4 -39.52 -25.93 30.50
CA ILE A 4 -38.54 -25.42 29.53
C ILE A 4 -37.29 -26.30 29.64
N VAL A 5 -37.02 -27.11 28.61
CA VAL A 5 -35.75 -27.84 28.46
C VAL A 5 -34.69 -26.87 27.96
N GLN A 6 -33.71 -26.55 28.78
CA GLN A 6 -32.54 -25.79 28.38
C GLN A 6 -31.63 -26.66 27.48
N PRO A 7 -31.10 -26.12 26.34
CA PRO A 7 -30.13 -26.85 25.56
C PRO A 7 -28.81 -26.98 26.33
N ARG A 8 -28.28 -28.20 26.40
CA ARG A 8 -26.95 -28.48 26.99
C ARG A 8 -25.87 -27.75 26.21
N GLN A 9 -25.10 -26.91 26.87
CA GLN A 9 -23.85 -26.41 26.35
C GLN A 9 -22.84 -27.55 26.22
N PRO A 10 -22.11 -27.66 25.08
CA PRO A 10 -21.05 -28.66 24.98
C PRO A 10 -19.93 -28.35 25.98
N ALA A 11 -19.43 -29.38 26.66
CA ALA A 11 -18.36 -29.29 27.64
C ALA A 11 -17.07 -28.79 26.96
N VAL A 12 -16.53 -27.71 27.47
CA VAL A 12 -15.18 -27.20 27.09
C VAL A 12 -14.16 -28.20 27.61
N GLN A 13 -13.41 -28.82 26.70
CA GLN A 13 -12.29 -29.70 27.05
C GLN A 13 -11.10 -28.85 27.53
N PRO A 14 -10.45 -29.17 28.64
CA PRO A 14 -9.24 -28.44 29.11
C PRO A 14 -8.05 -28.88 28.26
N GLY A 15 -7.49 -27.99 27.47
CA GLY A 15 -6.24 -28.22 26.73
C GLY A 15 -6.10 -27.56 25.36
N GLU A 16 -7.08 -26.78 24.87
CA GLU A 16 -6.83 -26.02 23.63
C GLU A 16 -5.97 -24.77 23.93
N PRO A 17 -4.82 -24.63 23.26
CA PRO A 17 -4.04 -23.41 23.38
C PRO A 17 -4.82 -22.25 22.75
N ALA A 18 -4.95 -21.16 23.49
CA ALA A 18 -5.59 -19.93 23.05
C ALA A 18 -4.94 -19.42 21.75
N VAL A 19 -5.79 -19.09 20.78
CA VAL A 19 -5.51 -18.29 19.59
C VAL A 19 -4.32 -18.78 18.75
N GLY A 20 -4.45 -19.94 18.15
CA GLY A 20 -3.71 -20.26 16.94
C GLY A 20 -4.30 -19.42 15.79
N PHE A 21 -3.49 -18.57 15.15
CA PHE A 21 -3.80 -18.08 13.82
C PHE A 21 -3.76 -19.32 12.89
N HIS A 22 -4.90 -19.94 12.67
CA HIS A 22 -4.99 -20.99 11.68
C HIS A 22 -4.59 -20.41 10.34
N ALA A 23 -3.63 -21.05 9.66
CA ALA A 23 -3.38 -20.76 8.25
C ALA A 23 -4.72 -21.01 7.53
N GLU A 24 -5.40 -19.94 7.12
CA GLU A 24 -6.66 -20.03 6.41
C GLU A 24 -6.46 -20.88 5.16
N ASP A 25 -7.23 -21.94 5.03
CA ASP A 25 -7.33 -22.72 3.81
C ASP A 25 -7.68 -21.76 2.67
N LYS A 26 -6.77 -21.59 1.71
CA LYS A 26 -7.02 -20.74 0.54
C LYS A 26 -8.29 -21.26 -0.15
N PRO A 27 -9.30 -20.41 -0.42
CA PRO A 27 -10.49 -20.82 -1.14
C PRO A 27 -10.09 -21.54 -2.43
N SER A 28 -10.71 -22.66 -2.73
CA SER A 28 -10.45 -23.38 -3.97
C SER A 28 -10.73 -22.46 -5.16
N ALA A 29 -9.96 -22.57 -6.25
CA ALA A 29 -10.08 -21.74 -7.46
C ALA A 29 -11.52 -21.67 -8.04
N ALA A 30 -12.36 -22.64 -7.72
CA ALA A 30 -13.77 -22.72 -8.15
C ALA A 30 -14.72 -21.76 -7.42
N SER A 31 -14.29 -21.14 -6.29
CA SER A 31 -15.14 -20.22 -5.50
C SER A 31 -14.82 -18.73 -5.72
N GLN A 32 -13.80 -18.40 -6.51
CA GLN A 32 -13.45 -17.02 -6.79
C GLN A 32 -14.38 -16.43 -7.85
N THR A 33 -15.45 -15.76 -7.42
CA THR A 33 -16.37 -15.00 -8.30
C THR A 33 -15.86 -13.58 -8.61
N TRP A 34 -14.82 -13.12 -7.91
CA TRP A 34 -14.25 -11.78 -8.04
C TRP A 34 -12.87 -11.82 -8.71
N GLY A 35 -12.61 -10.88 -9.63
CA GLY A 35 -11.29 -10.71 -10.21
C GLY A 35 -10.27 -10.20 -9.17
N ASN A 36 -8.99 -10.50 -9.42
CA ASN A 36 -7.89 -9.94 -8.62
C ASN A 36 -7.77 -8.43 -8.87
N THR A 37 -7.92 -7.62 -7.84
CA THR A 37 -7.86 -6.15 -7.90
C THR A 37 -6.45 -5.59 -7.65
N ALA A 38 -5.46 -6.43 -7.32
CA ALA A 38 -4.08 -5.99 -7.10
C ALA A 38 -3.48 -5.21 -8.28
N PRO A 39 -3.70 -5.60 -9.57
CA PRO A 39 -3.20 -4.84 -10.69
C PRO A 39 -3.72 -3.39 -10.73
N LEU A 40 -5.00 -3.17 -10.41
CA LEU A 40 -5.60 -1.85 -10.34
C LEU A 40 -4.96 -1.01 -9.23
N ALA A 41 -4.79 -1.60 -8.04
CA ALA A 41 -4.16 -0.91 -6.92
C ALA A 41 -2.70 -0.55 -7.20
N LEU A 42 -1.92 -1.46 -7.83
CA LEU A 42 -0.54 -1.22 -8.23
C LEU A 42 -0.44 -0.10 -9.29
N ALA A 43 -1.32 -0.11 -10.30
CA ALA A 43 -1.35 0.94 -11.32
C ALA A 43 -1.73 2.30 -10.72
N ALA A 44 -2.74 2.34 -9.84
CA ALA A 44 -3.15 3.54 -9.13
C ALA A 44 -2.01 4.13 -8.28
N PHE A 45 -1.32 3.28 -7.51
CA PHE A 45 -0.14 3.65 -6.74
C PHE A 45 0.99 4.16 -7.64
N ALA A 46 1.28 3.45 -8.74
CA ALA A 46 2.37 3.80 -9.66
C ALA A 46 2.17 5.17 -10.30
N VAL A 47 0.95 5.46 -10.80
CA VAL A 47 0.61 6.75 -11.42
C VAL A 47 0.83 7.90 -10.44
N THR A 48 0.26 7.79 -9.25
CA THR A 48 0.30 8.90 -8.27
C THR A 48 1.69 9.08 -7.66
N THR A 49 2.39 7.96 -7.38
CA THR A 49 3.77 7.99 -6.91
C THR A 49 4.70 8.60 -7.95
N LEU A 50 4.54 8.26 -9.24
CA LEU A 50 5.33 8.87 -10.31
C LEU A 50 5.12 10.39 -10.36
N MET A 51 3.86 10.84 -10.40
CA MET A 51 3.53 12.27 -10.51
C MET A 51 4.13 13.09 -9.37
N LEU A 52 3.94 12.64 -8.12
CA LEU A 52 4.50 13.35 -6.96
C LEU A 52 6.03 13.29 -6.96
N SER A 53 6.62 12.18 -7.37
CA SER A 53 8.06 11.99 -7.41
C SER A 53 8.75 12.84 -8.49
N LEU A 54 8.07 13.11 -9.61
CA LEU A 54 8.54 14.05 -10.64
C LEU A 54 8.64 15.48 -10.10
N ILE A 55 7.72 15.90 -9.22
CA ILE A 55 7.82 17.19 -8.52
C ILE A 55 8.94 17.14 -7.49
N ASN A 56 8.98 16.13 -6.64
CA ASN A 56 9.99 16.02 -5.57
C ASN A 56 11.42 15.95 -6.12
N SER A 57 11.63 15.28 -7.27
CA SER A 57 12.94 15.23 -7.94
C SER A 57 13.38 16.55 -8.54
N GLY A 58 12.45 17.51 -8.72
CA GLY A 58 12.69 18.79 -9.36
C GLY A 58 12.57 18.77 -10.89
N LEU A 59 12.11 17.66 -11.47
CA LEU A 59 11.86 17.58 -12.92
C LEU A 59 10.61 18.36 -13.32
N PHE A 60 9.64 18.48 -12.41
CA PHE A 60 8.45 19.32 -12.59
C PHE A 60 8.37 20.38 -11.49
N SER A 61 7.79 21.53 -11.83
CA SER A 61 7.60 22.65 -10.89
C SER A 61 6.57 22.27 -9.80
N ALA A 62 6.83 22.71 -8.56
CA ALA A 62 5.87 22.60 -7.47
C ALA A 62 4.52 23.30 -7.77
N ALA A 63 4.48 24.24 -8.72
CA ALA A 63 3.24 24.88 -9.16
C ALA A 63 2.25 23.89 -9.80
N THR A 64 2.71 22.70 -10.21
CA THR A 64 1.85 21.64 -10.76
C THR A 64 1.24 20.73 -9.68
N LEU A 65 1.57 20.93 -8.41
CA LEU A 65 1.07 20.12 -7.29
C LEU A 65 -0.47 19.98 -7.25
N PRO A 66 -1.29 21.00 -7.58
CA PRO A 66 -2.76 20.83 -7.57
C PRO A 66 -3.27 19.70 -8.46
N VAL A 67 -2.64 19.45 -9.62
CA VAL A 67 -2.99 18.31 -10.49
C VAL A 67 -2.67 17.00 -9.79
N VAL A 68 -1.51 16.91 -9.13
CA VAL A 68 -1.09 15.72 -8.38
C VAL A 68 -2.05 15.45 -7.23
N LEU A 69 -2.53 16.50 -6.54
CA LEU A 69 -3.49 16.36 -5.45
C LEU A 69 -4.82 15.78 -5.94
N GLY A 70 -5.36 16.27 -7.06
CA GLY A 70 -6.59 15.74 -7.63
C GLY A 70 -6.47 14.26 -8.03
N VAL A 71 -5.41 13.91 -8.78
CA VAL A 71 -5.15 12.53 -9.18
C VAL A 71 -4.78 11.68 -7.97
N GLY A 72 -4.01 12.22 -7.04
CA GLY A 72 -3.64 11.58 -5.78
C GLY A 72 -4.87 11.16 -4.97
N PHE A 73 -5.85 12.06 -4.83
CA PHE A 73 -7.11 11.75 -4.14
C PHE A 73 -7.93 10.68 -4.87
N ALA A 74 -8.21 10.90 -6.17
CA ALA A 74 -9.13 10.04 -6.90
C ALA A 74 -8.51 8.65 -7.21
N VAL A 75 -7.27 8.63 -7.71
CA VAL A 75 -6.62 7.41 -8.19
C VAL A 75 -5.83 6.73 -7.07
N GLY A 76 -4.82 7.42 -6.51
CA GLY A 76 -4.01 6.89 -5.42
C GLY A 76 -4.80 6.66 -4.14
N GLY A 77 -5.78 7.53 -3.86
CA GLY A 77 -6.64 7.44 -2.69
C GLY A 77 -7.82 6.50 -2.91
N VAL A 78 -8.89 7.00 -3.49
CA VAL A 78 -10.18 6.30 -3.55
C VAL A 78 -10.09 4.98 -4.32
N THR A 79 -9.53 4.99 -5.54
CA THR A 79 -9.45 3.78 -6.38
C THR A 79 -8.56 2.71 -5.72
N GLN A 80 -7.39 3.09 -5.20
CA GLN A 80 -6.47 2.16 -4.54
C GLN A 80 -7.07 1.60 -3.24
N LEU A 81 -7.74 2.45 -2.43
CA LEU A 81 -8.42 2.03 -1.19
C LEU A 81 -9.49 0.98 -1.48
N ILE A 82 -10.38 1.25 -2.46
CA ILE A 82 -11.43 0.31 -2.85
C ILE A 82 -10.81 -1.00 -3.35
N ALA A 83 -9.82 -0.92 -4.25
CA ALA A 83 -9.12 -2.10 -4.76
C ALA A 83 -8.47 -2.91 -3.62
N GLY A 84 -7.89 -2.24 -2.62
CA GLY A 84 -7.32 -2.87 -1.43
C GLY A 84 -8.37 -3.57 -0.58
N LEU A 85 -9.50 -2.93 -0.31
CA LEU A 85 -10.59 -3.54 0.46
C LEU A 85 -11.15 -4.79 -0.24
N LEU A 86 -11.21 -4.79 -1.57
CA LEU A 86 -11.66 -5.94 -2.34
C LEU A 86 -10.68 -7.12 -2.31
N GLN A 87 -9.39 -6.92 -1.98
CA GLN A 87 -8.44 -8.01 -1.78
C GLN A 87 -8.83 -8.91 -0.59
N PHE A 88 -9.40 -8.34 0.48
CA PHE A 88 -9.91 -9.13 1.60
C PHE A 88 -11.06 -10.07 1.17
N ARG A 89 -11.87 -9.67 0.17
CA ARG A 89 -12.97 -10.53 -0.34
C ARG A 89 -12.46 -11.78 -1.04
N ILE A 90 -11.25 -11.74 -1.58
CA ILE A 90 -10.63 -12.89 -2.25
C ILE A 90 -9.59 -13.60 -1.36
N GLY A 91 -9.55 -13.26 -0.06
CA GLY A 91 -8.67 -13.90 0.93
C GLY A 91 -7.21 -13.43 0.84
N ASP A 92 -6.91 -12.34 0.16
CA ASP A 92 -5.55 -11.80 0.07
C ASP A 92 -5.33 -10.69 1.10
N THR A 93 -5.03 -11.10 2.33
CA THR A 93 -4.83 -10.19 3.45
C THR A 93 -3.61 -9.29 3.24
N PHE A 94 -2.52 -9.81 2.66
CA PHE A 94 -1.30 -9.02 2.46
C PHE A 94 -1.55 -7.80 1.56
N HIS A 95 -2.10 -8.02 0.36
CA HIS A 95 -2.42 -6.94 -0.56
C HIS A 95 -3.60 -6.09 -0.05
N GLY A 96 -4.54 -6.69 0.69
CA GLY A 96 -5.64 -5.98 1.34
C GLY A 96 -5.12 -4.91 2.30
N VAL A 97 -4.24 -5.26 3.24
CA VAL A 97 -3.62 -4.31 4.18
C VAL A 97 -2.77 -3.29 3.45
N LEU A 98 -1.89 -3.75 2.55
CA LEU A 98 -0.97 -2.89 1.80
C LEU A 98 -1.73 -1.78 1.04
N PHE A 99 -2.64 -2.17 0.17
CA PHE A 99 -3.30 -1.22 -0.73
C PHE A 99 -4.33 -0.34 -0.02
N SER A 100 -5.08 -0.89 0.96
CA SER A 100 -6.04 -0.08 1.73
C SER A 100 -5.32 1.00 2.54
N SER A 101 -4.20 0.65 3.18
CA SER A 101 -3.43 1.60 3.98
C SER A 101 -2.79 2.70 3.12
N PHE A 102 -2.20 2.35 1.97
CA PHE A 102 -1.61 3.34 1.08
C PHE A 102 -2.65 4.13 0.28
N GLY A 103 -3.83 3.57 0.04
CA GLY A 103 -4.98 4.34 -0.43
C GLY A 103 -5.40 5.40 0.58
N ALA A 104 -5.51 5.02 1.86
CA ALA A 104 -5.80 5.95 2.94
C ALA A 104 -4.68 7.02 3.12
N PHE A 105 -3.40 6.66 2.89
CA PHE A 105 -2.30 7.62 2.86
C PHE A 105 -2.53 8.74 1.84
N TRP A 106 -2.90 8.41 0.60
CA TRP A 106 -3.14 9.40 -0.45
C TRP A 106 -4.33 10.30 -0.12
N VAL A 107 -5.40 9.73 0.46
CA VAL A 107 -6.54 10.51 0.95
C VAL A 107 -6.08 11.47 2.06
N ALA A 108 -5.33 10.99 3.04
CA ALA A 108 -4.82 11.81 4.14
C ALA A 108 -3.88 12.90 3.66
N LEU A 109 -2.97 12.59 2.71
CA LEU A 109 -2.05 13.55 2.11
C LEU A 109 -2.81 14.67 1.39
N TYR A 110 -3.82 14.33 0.58
CA TYR A 110 -4.69 15.29 -0.07
C TYR A 110 -5.34 16.23 0.94
N TYR A 111 -6.03 15.68 1.96
CA TYR A 111 -6.69 16.49 2.98
C TYR A 111 -5.71 17.37 3.75
N TYR A 112 -4.55 16.84 4.11
CA TYR A 112 -3.53 17.62 4.78
C TYR A 112 -3.07 18.81 3.93
N LEU A 113 -2.70 18.58 2.67
CA LEU A 113 -2.15 19.63 1.81
C LEU A 113 -3.20 20.66 1.39
N GLU A 114 -4.43 20.24 1.12
CA GLU A 114 -5.49 21.11 0.62
C GLU A 114 -6.14 21.94 1.74
N PHE A 115 -6.45 21.32 2.89
CA PHE A 115 -7.28 21.94 3.90
C PHE A 115 -6.55 22.29 5.20
N TYR A 116 -5.57 21.51 5.61
CA TYR A 116 -4.96 21.63 6.93
C TYR A 116 -3.55 22.22 6.93
N SER A 117 -2.84 22.21 5.82
CA SER A 117 -1.45 22.71 5.74
C SER A 117 -1.32 24.17 6.17
N LYS A 118 -2.32 25.02 5.87
CA LYS A 118 -2.33 26.44 6.25
C LYS A 118 -2.57 26.68 7.75
N GLN A 119 -3.04 25.67 8.50
CA GLN A 119 -3.24 25.73 9.95
C GLN A 119 -1.96 25.37 10.71
N VAL A 120 -0.98 24.79 10.04
CA VAL A 120 0.33 24.50 10.61
C VAL A 120 1.23 25.74 10.43
N PRO A 121 1.91 26.21 11.48
CA PRO A 121 2.88 27.30 11.33
C PRO A 121 3.92 26.97 10.23
N ALA A 122 4.28 27.95 9.38
CA ALA A 122 5.16 27.72 8.24
C ALA A 122 6.51 27.08 8.65
N ALA A 123 7.05 27.44 9.80
CA ALA A 123 8.27 26.84 10.35
C ALA A 123 8.12 25.35 10.71
N GLN A 124 6.90 24.85 10.89
CA GLN A 124 6.60 23.46 11.27
C GLN A 124 6.01 22.64 10.09
N ALA A 125 5.79 23.24 8.93
CA ALA A 125 5.16 22.56 7.80
C ALA A 125 5.95 21.32 7.35
N GLY A 126 7.28 21.42 7.27
CA GLY A 126 8.15 20.29 6.95
C GLY A 126 8.12 19.19 8.01
N HIS A 127 8.07 19.56 9.30
CA HIS A 127 7.97 18.58 10.40
C HIS A 127 6.63 17.85 10.38
N ALA A 128 5.53 18.55 10.10
CA ALA A 128 4.20 17.94 10.01
C ALA A 128 4.12 16.91 8.88
N LEU A 129 4.67 17.23 7.70
CA LEU A 129 4.75 16.27 6.60
C LEU A 129 5.68 15.09 6.94
N ALA A 130 6.84 15.36 7.56
CA ALA A 130 7.77 14.33 7.98
C ALA A 130 7.14 13.35 8.99
N LEU A 131 6.31 13.84 9.92
CA LEU A 131 5.59 13.00 10.88
C LEU A 131 4.73 11.95 10.18
N MET A 132 3.94 12.37 9.17
CA MET A 132 3.11 11.46 8.39
C MET A 132 3.98 10.47 7.60
N LEU A 133 5.05 10.93 6.96
CA LEU A 133 5.96 10.10 6.17
C LEU A 133 6.68 9.05 7.04
N ILE A 134 7.07 9.39 8.27
CA ILE A 134 7.66 8.44 9.23
C ILE A 134 6.65 7.35 9.59
N ALA A 135 5.42 7.72 9.94
CA ALA A 135 4.40 6.75 10.33
C ALA A 135 4.11 5.73 9.22
N PHE A 136 3.94 6.21 7.98
CA PHE A 136 3.75 5.34 6.83
C PHE A 136 5.05 4.63 6.38
N GLY A 137 6.22 5.19 6.65
CA GLY A 137 7.51 4.54 6.47
C GLY A 137 7.67 3.31 7.38
N ILE A 138 7.23 3.41 8.64
CA ILE A 138 7.20 2.27 9.56
C ILE A 138 6.21 1.20 9.05
N LEU A 139 5.02 1.59 8.59
CA LEU A 139 4.06 0.65 8.00
C LEU A 139 4.66 -0.03 6.76
N ALA A 140 5.33 0.72 5.87
CA ALA A 140 6.02 0.16 4.71
C ALA A 140 7.09 -0.87 5.13
N ALA A 141 7.87 -0.58 6.18
CA ALA A 141 8.86 -1.49 6.72
C ALA A 141 8.24 -2.79 7.28
N LEU A 142 7.09 -2.69 7.96
CA LEU A 142 6.34 -3.87 8.41
C LEU A 142 5.84 -4.70 7.21
N MET A 143 5.31 -4.06 6.18
CA MET A 143 4.87 -4.75 4.96
C MET A 143 6.06 -5.35 4.19
N LEU A 144 7.22 -4.69 4.19
CA LEU A 144 8.46 -5.25 3.64
C LEU A 144 8.84 -6.53 4.39
N ALA A 145 8.83 -6.52 5.72
CA ALA A 145 9.11 -7.72 6.52
C ALA A 145 8.14 -8.86 6.20
N ALA A 146 6.86 -8.56 5.97
CA ALA A 146 5.85 -9.56 5.58
C ALA A 146 5.99 -10.04 4.12
N SER A 147 6.70 -9.32 3.25
CA SER A 147 6.77 -9.59 1.81
C SER A 147 7.74 -10.71 1.40
N PHE A 148 8.63 -11.17 2.29
CA PHE A 148 9.69 -12.14 1.94
C PHE A 148 9.19 -13.51 1.48
N ARG A 149 7.90 -13.74 1.52
CA ARG A 149 7.26 -14.96 0.97
C ARG A 149 6.40 -14.67 -0.28
N THR A 150 6.52 -13.49 -0.88
CA THR A 150 5.77 -13.10 -2.08
C THR A 150 6.64 -13.26 -3.34
N SER A 151 7.21 -12.18 -3.85
CA SER A 151 8.12 -12.18 -5.00
C SER A 151 9.30 -11.24 -4.78
N MET A 152 10.41 -11.50 -5.48
CA MET A 152 11.61 -10.65 -5.39
C MET A 152 11.31 -9.21 -5.83
N VAL A 153 10.48 -9.04 -6.85
CA VAL A 153 10.11 -7.71 -7.34
C VAL A 153 9.21 -6.99 -6.34
N THR A 154 8.33 -7.69 -5.61
CA THR A 154 7.53 -7.11 -4.53
C THR A 154 8.43 -6.67 -3.36
N VAL A 155 9.40 -7.49 -2.97
CA VAL A 155 10.39 -7.14 -1.93
C VAL A 155 11.17 -5.90 -2.34
N LEU A 156 11.64 -5.84 -3.60
CA LEU A 156 12.32 -4.67 -4.15
C LEU A 156 11.42 -3.41 -4.09
N GLY A 157 10.16 -3.53 -4.52
CA GLY A 157 9.20 -2.44 -4.49
C GLY A 157 8.97 -1.89 -3.08
N LEU A 158 8.77 -2.78 -2.10
CA LEU A 158 8.57 -2.37 -0.70
C LEU A 158 9.86 -1.83 -0.04
N SER A 159 11.03 -2.32 -0.44
CA SER A 159 12.31 -1.75 -0.01
C SER A 159 12.47 -0.32 -0.52
N LEU A 160 12.18 -0.08 -1.80
CA LEU A 160 12.19 1.25 -2.40
C LEU A 160 11.14 2.16 -1.76
N LEU A 161 9.92 1.66 -1.49
CA LEU A 161 8.88 2.43 -0.82
C LEU A 161 9.31 2.88 0.57
N THR A 162 9.83 1.96 1.36
CA THR A 162 10.34 2.24 2.71
C THR A 162 11.45 3.29 2.66
N ALA A 163 12.44 3.09 1.77
CA ALA A 163 13.55 4.04 1.60
C ALA A 163 13.04 5.42 1.14
N THR A 164 12.12 5.48 0.17
CA THR A 164 11.54 6.72 -0.35
C THR A 164 10.87 7.51 0.78
N LEU A 165 10.02 6.85 1.58
CA LEU A 165 9.29 7.52 2.66
C LEU A 165 10.23 8.08 3.73
N PHE A 166 11.25 7.33 4.17
CA PHE A 166 12.21 7.82 5.16
C PHE A 166 13.12 8.90 4.60
N VAL A 167 13.60 8.80 3.35
CA VAL A 167 14.42 9.84 2.73
C VAL A 167 13.62 11.14 2.56
N LEU A 168 12.36 11.06 2.13
CA LEU A 168 11.47 12.22 2.06
C LEU A 168 11.16 12.78 3.45
N ALA A 169 10.98 11.93 4.46
CA ALA A 169 10.77 12.38 5.84
C ALA A 169 11.98 13.17 6.36
N ILE A 170 13.20 12.66 6.18
CA ILE A 170 14.45 13.33 6.57
C ILE A 170 14.58 14.67 5.80
N GLY A 171 14.32 14.66 4.50
CA GLY A 171 14.43 15.85 3.66
C GLY A 171 13.48 16.96 4.07
N ASN A 172 12.20 16.61 4.39
CA ASN A 172 11.22 17.58 4.86
C ASN A 172 11.52 18.06 6.29
N TYR A 173 11.91 17.14 7.19
CA TYR A 173 12.26 17.50 8.56
C TYR A 173 13.45 18.45 8.64
N SER A 174 14.50 18.20 7.85
CA SER A 174 15.72 19.03 7.82
C SER A 174 15.66 20.20 6.85
N ALA A 175 14.53 20.41 6.17
CA ALA A 175 14.36 21.41 5.10
C ALA A 175 15.44 21.29 4.01
N SER A 176 15.95 20.06 3.75
CA SER A 176 16.99 19.78 2.77
C SER A 176 16.41 19.46 1.40
N LEU A 177 16.43 20.43 0.49
CA LEU A 177 15.96 20.24 -0.88
C LEU A 177 16.70 19.12 -1.62
N THR A 178 18.00 18.97 -1.38
CA THR A 178 18.81 17.89 -1.99
C THR A 178 18.30 16.51 -1.55
N THR A 179 17.99 16.34 -0.26
CA THR A 179 17.45 15.09 0.28
C THR A 179 16.04 14.82 -0.26
N VAL A 180 15.19 15.85 -0.37
CA VAL A 180 13.86 15.71 -0.99
C VAL A 180 14.00 15.27 -2.46
N LYS A 181 14.93 15.86 -3.22
CA LYS A 181 15.20 15.45 -4.61
C LYS A 181 15.66 13.99 -4.69
N ALA A 182 16.53 13.56 -3.80
CA ALA A 182 16.96 12.16 -3.74
C ALA A 182 15.77 11.21 -3.48
N GLY A 183 14.88 11.59 -2.54
CA GLY A 183 13.63 10.86 -2.31
C GLY A 183 12.72 10.84 -3.55
N GLY A 184 12.65 11.93 -4.30
CA GLY A 184 11.94 12.01 -5.58
C GLY A 184 12.48 11.02 -6.62
N TRP A 185 13.79 10.93 -6.79
CA TRP A 185 14.41 9.96 -7.70
C TRP A 185 14.16 8.51 -7.27
N LEU A 186 14.24 8.20 -5.98
CA LEU A 186 13.86 6.88 -5.45
C LEU A 186 12.38 6.57 -5.75
N GLY A 187 11.50 7.55 -5.60
CA GLY A 187 10.08 7.39 -5.89
C GLY A 187 9.78 7.18 -7.39
N ILE A 188 10.57 7.76 -8.31
CA ILE A 188 10.45 7.48 -9.76
C ILE A 188 10.80 6.02 -10.05
N VAL A 189 11.90 5.50 -9.48
CA VAL A 189 12.29 4.10 -9.62
C VAL A 189 11.23 3.17 -9.01
N LEU A 190 10.73 3.50 -7.83
CA LEU A 190 9.63 2.79 -7.17
C LEU A 190 8.40 2.72 -8.06
N ALA A 191 7.98 3.84 -8.66
CA ALA A 191 6.84 3.87 -9.56
C ALA A 191 7.03 2.96 -10.77
N GLY A 192 8.24 2.91 -11.33
CA GLY A 192 8.61 1.99 -12.41
C GLY A 192 8.44 0.52 -12.00
N VAL A 193 8.90 0.15 -10.80
CA VAL A 193 8.72 -1.20 -10.25
C VAL A 193 7.23 -1.53 -10.04
N ALA A 194 6.43 -0.56 -9.57
CA ALA A 194 5.01 -0.75 -9.38
C ALA A 194 4.25 -0.92 -10.71
N PHE A 195 4.60 -0.15 -11.75
CA PHE A 195 4.08 -0.37 -13.11
C PHE A 195 4.46 -1.74 -13.67
N TYR A 196 5.70 -2.18 -13.44
CA TYR A 196 6.15 -3.51 -13.84
C TYR A 196 5.30 -4.61 -13.19
N LEU A 197 5.06 -4.53 -11.87
CA LEU A 197 4.20 -5.47 -11.14
C LEU A 197 2.75 -5.41 -11.62
N ALA A 198 2.22 -4.22 -11.91
CA ALA A 198 0.87 -4.06 -12.45
C ALA A 198 0.75 -4.75 -13.82
N LEU A 199 1.72 -4.52 -14.73
CA LEU A 199 1.76 -5.16 -16.04
C LEU A 199 1.92 -6.68 -15.94
N ALA A 200 2.77 -7.17 -15.04
CA ALA A 200 2.95 -8.61 -14.81
C ALA A 200 1.63 -9.27 -14.40
N ALA A 201 0.89 -8.65 -13.48
CA ALA A 201 -0.36 -9.19 -12.96
C ALA A 201 -1.52 -9.09 -13.98
N VAL A 202 -1.66 -7.96 -14.71
CA VAL A 202 -2.63 -7.84 -15.82
C VAL A 202 -2.30 -8.82 -16.92
N GLY A 203 -1.01 -8.94 -17.30
CA GLY A 203 -0.57 -9.85 -18.34
C GLY A 203 -0.86 -11.30 -17.98
N GLN A 204 -0.59 -11.71 -16.75
CA GLN A 204 -0.95 -13.06 -16.28
C GLN A 204 -2.47 -13.32 -16.40
N ALA A 205 -3.30 -12.35 -16.02
CA ALA A 205 -4.76 -12.47 -16.13
C ALA A 205 -5.24 -12.54 -17.58
N SER A 206 -4.61 -11.76 -18.50
CA SER A 206 -5.02 -11.66 -19.90
C SER A 206 -4.55 -12.82 -20.76
N TYR A 207 -3.33 -13.33 -20.52
CA TYR A 207 -2.70 -14.37 -21.33
C TYR A 207 -2.75 -15.76 -20.69
N GLY A 208 -3.25 -15.88 -19.45
CA GLY A 208 -3.32 -17.14 -18.70
C GLY A 208 -1.95 -17.71 -18.30
N ARG A 209 -0.87 -16.96 -18.45
CA ARG A 209 0.51 -17.35 -18.11
C ARG A 209 1.34 -16.15 -17.67
N GLU A 210 2.40 -16.43 -16.94
CA GLU A 210 3.38 -15.39 -16.60
C GLU A 210 4.06 -14.88 -17.89
N ILE A 211 3.95 -13.57 -18.14
CA ILE A 211 4.62 -12.90 -19.26
C ILE A 211 5.85 -12.10 -18.82
N LEU A 212 5.93 -11.78 -17.53
CA LEU A 212 7.06 -11.07 -16.93
C LEU A 212 7.53 -11.82 -15.68
N TRP A 213 8.84 -11.90 -15.53
CA TRP A 213 9.46 -12.54 -14.38
C TRP A 213 9.32 -11.70 -13.12
N VAL A 214 8.77 -12.25 -12.05
CA VAL A 214 8.63 -11.56 -10.76
C VAL A 214 9.46 -12.20 -9.64
N GLY A 215 10.01 -13.40 -9.85
CA GLY A 215 10.85 -14.12 -8.90
C GLY A 215 10.06 -14.56 -7.66
N HIS A 216 9.18 -15.55 -7.80
CA HIS A 216 8.40 -16.09 -6.69
C HIS A 216 9.31 -16.67 -5.60
N LEU A 217 9.11 -16.24 -4.33
CA LEU A 217 9.92 -16.66 -3.19
C LEU A 217 9.28 -17.82 -2.40
N ALA A 218 7.96 -17.96 -2.43
CA ALA A 218 7.28 -19.12 -1.89
C ALA A 218 7.31 -20.25 -2.93
N LYS A 219 7.79 -21.43 -2.56
CA LYS A 219 7.59 -22.65 -3.38
C LYS A 219 6.08 -22.92 -3.45
N LYS A 220 5.59 -23.13 -4.67
CA LYS A 220 4.23 -23.63 -4.91
C LYS A 220 4.04 -25.01 -4.27
#